data_4afb80c02a117eaa70f267e691e9697a
#
_entry.id   4afb80c02a117eaa70f267e691e9697a
#
_cell.length_a   1.000
_cell.length_b   1.000
_cell.length_c   1.000
_cell.angle_alpha   90.00
_cell.angle_beta   90.00
_cell.angle_gamma   90.00
#
_symmetry.space_group_name_H-M   'P 1'
#
loop_
_entity.id
_entity.type
_entity.pdbx_description
1 polymer ?
#
loop_
_entity_poly.entity_id
_entity_poly.type
_entity_poly.pdbx_seq_one_letter_code
_entity_poly.pdbx_strand_id
1 'polypeptide(L)'
;MAFRIEHLADCPEHLARVAAWQHTEFGYLNPSIRLEQREERLRASLSATGLPLTLVAVSDDGDPIGAATLLPRTITHPHLTPWLSTVVVPPACRGQGIASALSLRIALEAARLGFPMVYLFTPHNASLYRRAGWETVEMAELNGAPVTIMVRSTSV
;
A
#
# COMPACT_ATOMS: atom_id res chain seq x y z
N MET A 1 -17.25 10.93 5.68
CA MET A 1 -16.07 11.59 6.28
C MET A 1 -15.18 12.10 5.17
N ALA A 2 -14.80 13.35 5.24
CA ALA A 2 -13.86 13.92 4.28
C ALA A 2 -12.42 13.62 4.71
N PHE A 3 -11.57 13.36 3.73
CA PHE A 3 -10.16 13.12 3.99
C PHE A 3 -9.34 13.57 2.78
N ARG A 4 -8.05 13.75 2.97
CA ARG A 4 -7.09 14.03 1.90
C ARG A 4 -6.01 12.97 1.92
N ILE A 5 -5.31 12.78 0.80
CA ILE A 5 -4.18 11.85 0.70
C ILE A 5 -2.90 12.67 0.54
N GLU A 6 -1.93 12.41 1.38
CA GLU A 6 -0.65 13.10 1.41
C GLU A 6 0.50 12.10 1.35
N HIS A 7 1.68 12.55 0.93
CA HIS A 7 2.90 11.75 1.09
C HIS A 7 3.27 11.71 2.57
N LEU A 8 3.64 10.53 3.07
CA LEU A 8 4.11 10.41 4.45
C LEU A 8 5.32 11.30 4.70
N ALA A 9 6.12 11.56 3.65
CA ALA A 9 7.24 12.50 3.72
C ALA A 9 6.83 13.91 4.20
N ASP A 10 5.58 14.32 3.92
CA ASP A 10 5.05 15.62 4.30
C ASP A 10 4.39 15.62 5.68
N CYS A 11 4.16 14.45 6.26
CA CYS A 11 3.56 14.28 7.58
C CYS A 11 4.22 13.13 8.34
N PRO A 12 5.55 13.20 8.57
CA PRO A 12 6.31 12.08 9.15
C PRO A 12 5.92 11.74 10.60
N GLU A 13 5.18 12.61 11.29
CA GLU A 13 4.65 12.34 12.62
C GLU A 13 3.69 11.16 12.65
N HIS A 14 3.14 10.74 11.51
CA HIS A 14 2.23 9.60 11.41
C HIS A 14 2.96 8.26 11.21
N LEU A 15 4.28 8.28 11.04
CA LEU A 15 5.05 7.08 10.69
C LEU A 15 4.89 5.94 11.70
N ALA A 16 5.01 6.23 12.98
CA ALA A 16 4.93 5.20 14.03
C ALA A 16 3.54 4.53 14.05
N ARG A 17 2.49 5.30 13.85
CA ARG A 17 1.12 4.77 13.81
C ARG A 17 0.90 3.87 12.60
N VAL A 18 1.38 4.30 11.44
CA VAL A 18 1.30 3.50 10.21
C VAL A 18 2.06 2.19 10.36
N ALA A 19 3.27 2.22 10.93
CA ALA A 19 4.04 1.01 11.19
C ALA A 19 3.30 0.04 12.11
N ALA A 20 2.66 0.55 13.16
CA ALA A 20 1.88 -0.26 14.07
C ALA A 20 0.69 -0.93 13.37
N TRP A 21 -0.01 -0.21 12.49
CA TRP A 21 -1.10 -0.79 11.70
C TRP A 21 -0.61 -1.91 10.79
N GLN A 22 0.50 -1.70 10.10
CA GLN A 22 1.09 -2.71 9.21
C GLN A 22 1.49 -3.95 10.00
N HIS A 23 2.07 -3.75 11.16
CA HIS A 23 2.50 -4.87 12.02
C HIS A 23 1.31 -5.69 12.51
N THR A 24 0.21 -5.04 12.89
CA THR A 24 -1.01 -5.71 13.33
C THR A 24 -1.68 -6.46 12.17
N GLU A 25 -1.81 -5.82 11.01
CA GLU A 25 -2.57 -6.36 9.87
C GLU A 25 -1.79 -7.43 9.10
N PHE A 26 -0.48 -7.23 8.90
CA PHE A 26 0.33 -8.06 7.99
C PHE A 26 1.44 -8.85 8.68
N GLY A 27 1.55 -8.78 10.00
CA GLY A 27 2.59 -9.48 10.73
C GLY A 27 2.59 -10.99 10.52
N TYR A 28 1.41 -11.58 10.32
CA TYR A 28 1.30 -13.03 10.08
C TYR A 28 1.90 -13.47 8.74
N LEU A 29 1.96 -12.57 7.74
CA LEU A 29 2.55 -12.88 6.43
C LEU A 29 4.07 -12.95 6.48
N ASN A 30 4.68 -12.27 7.44
CA ASN A 30 6.13 -12.30 7.61
C ASN A 30 6.45 -12.11 9.09
N PRO A 31 6.29 -13.18 9.90
CA PRO A 31 6.41 -13.07 11.36
C PRO A 31 7.83 -12.75 11.87
N SER A 32 8.84 -12.89 11.02
CA SER A 32 10.22 -12.55 11.41
C SER A 32 10.49 -11.05 11.40
N ILE A 33 9.61 -10.24 10.80
CA ILE A 33 9.78 -8.79 10.75
C ILE A 33 9.26 -8.16 12.05
N ARG A 34 10.14 -7.44 12.74
CA ARG A 34 9.80 -6.73 13.98
C ARG A 34 9.21 -5.36 13.67
N LEU A 35 8.53 -4.78 14.66
CA LEU A 35 7.94 -3.44 14.53
C LEU A 35 9.00 -2.39 14.17
N GLU A 36 10.18 -2.44 14.80
CA GLU A 36 11.27 -1.49 14.54
C GLU A 36 11.76 -1.58 13.09
N GLN A 37 11.76 -2.77 12.51
CA GLN A 37 12.13 -2.97 11.10
C GLN A 37 11.09 -2.37 10.16
N ARG A 38 9.81 -2.44 10.52
CA ARG A 38 8.75 -1.79 9.74
C ARG A 38 8.86 -0.28 9.79
N GLU A 39 9.19 0.27 10.96
CA GLU A 39 9.44 1.71 11.10
C GLU A 39 10.61 2.15 10.23
N GLU A 40 11.70 1.38 10.19
CA GLU A 40 12.86 1.67 9.34
C GLU A 40 12.50 1.66 7.86
N ARG A 41 11.73 0.67 7.43
CA ARG A 41 11.26 0.58 6.04
C ARG A 41 10.40 1.78 5.67
N LEU A 42 9.55 2.23 6.57
CA LEU A 42 8.74 3.42 6.34
C LEU A 42 9.60 4.67 6.27
N ARG A 43 10.63 4.79 7.10
CA ARG A 43 11.58 5.92 7.00
C ARG A 43 12.26 5.94 5.63
N ALA A 44 12.60 4.78 5.10
CA ALA A 44 13.18 4.67 3.75
C ALA A 44 12.18 5.05 2.66
N SER A 45 10.88 5.11 2.95
CA SER A 45 9.83 5.49 2.02
C SER A 45 9.38 6.95 2.14
N LEU A 46 10.09 7.76 2.91
CA LEU A 46 9.81 9.20 3.05
C LEU A 46 10.33 9.95 1.83
N SER A 47 9.64 9.75 0.71
CA SER A 47 9.98 10.33 -0.58
C SER A 47 8.71 10.69 -1.33
N ALA A 48 8.78 11.73 -2.15
CA ALA A 48 7.73 12.13 -3.08
C ALA A 48 8.19 12.00 -4.54
N THR A 49 9.48 11.71 -4.77
CA THR A 49 10.09 11.74 -6.10
C THR A 49 10.66 10.42 -6.55
N GLY A 50 10.68 9.41 -5.72
CA GLY A 50 11.22 8.10 -6.05
C GLY A 50 10.62 7.00 -5.20
N LEU A 51 11.05 5.75 -5.46
CA LEU A 51 10.58 4.58 -4.74
C LEU A 51 11.60 4.11 -3.71
N PRO A 52 11.17 3.56 -2.58
CA PRO A 52 9.77 3.43 -2.15
C PRO A 52 9.14 4.76 -1.72
N LEU A 53 7.83 4.86 -1.81
CA LEU A 53 7.09 5.99 -1.25
C LEU A 53 5.83 5.51 -0.54
N THR A 54 5.39 6.24 0.48
CA THR A 54 4.19 5.92 1.24
C THR A 54 3.24 7.09 1.20
N LEU A 55 1.96 6.78 0.95
CA LEU A 55 0.85 7.71 1.03
C LEU A 55 0.07 7.47 2.32
N VAL A 56 -0.48 8.52 2.88
CA VAL A 56 -1.33 8.43 4.06
C VAL A 56 -2.61 9.21 3.82
N ALA A 57 -3.75 8.62 4.19
CA ALA A 57 -5.02 9.31 4.20
C ALA A 57 -5.17 9.99 5.56
N VAL A 58 -5.52 11.27 5.54
CA VAL A 58 -5.60 12.12 6.73
C VAL A 58 -6.98 12.74 6.79
N SER A 59 -7.65 12.61 7.94
CA SER A 59 -8.97 13.20 8.15
C SER A 59 -8.89 14.72 8.27
N ASP A 60 -10.05 15.38 8.24
CA ASP A 60 -10.13 16.82 8.43
C ASP A 60 -9.57 17.27 9.79
N ASP A 61 -9.59 16.38 10.79
CA ASP A 61 -9.05 16.64 12.11
C ASP A 61 -7.53 16.46 12.20
N GLY A 62 -6.89 16.04 11.10
CA GLY A 62 -5.46 15.81 11.06
C GLY A 62 -5.01 14.43 11.50
N ASP A 63 -5.95 13.49 11.72
CA ASP A 63 -5.64 12.12 12.14
C ASP A 63 -5.36 11.22 10.93
N PRO A 64 -4.37 10.34 11.00
CA PRO A 64 -4.16 9.36 9.94
C PRO A 64 -5.26 8.28 10.01
N ILE A 65 -5.83 7.94 8.86
CA ILE A 65 -6.95 7.00 8.77
C ILE A 65 -6.72 5.88 7.74
N GLY A 66 -5.56 5.83 7.14
CA GLY A 66 -5.17 4.78 6.22
C GLY A 66 -3.83 5.08 5.59
N ALA A 67 -3.20 4.06 5.02
CA ALA A 67 -1.91 4.22 4.36
C ALA A 67 -1.71 3.17 3.28
N ALA A 68 -0.84 3.45 2.33
CA ALA A 68 -0.40 2.51 1.30
C ALA A 68 1.01 2.87 0.86
N THR A 69 1.76 1.87 0.43
CA THR A 69 3.15 2.04 -0.01
C THR A 69 3.32 1.57 -1.45
N LEU A 70 4.13 2.30 -2.21
CA LEU A 70 4.55 1.91 -3.55
C LEU A 70 6.01 1.48 -3.46
N LEU A 71 6.26 0.20 -3.76
CA LEU A 71 7.58 -0.43 -3.68
C LEU A 71 8.14 -0.70 -5.07
N PRO A 72 9.49 -0.66 -5.24
CA PRO A 72 10.08 -1.03 -6.51
C PRO A 72 10.03 -2.52 -6.79
N ARG A 73 10.04 -3.38 -5.77
CA ARG A 73 10.10 -4.84 -5.94
C ARG A 73 9.47 -5.58 -4.77
N THR A 74 9.10 -6.85 -5.04
CA THR A 74 8.77 -7.83 -3.99
C THR A 74 9.68 -9.05 -4.13
N ILE A 75 9.70 -9.92 -3.10
CA ILE A 75 10.51 -11.14 -3.11
C ILE A 75 9.89 -12.23 -3.99
N THR A 76 8.57 -12.17 -4.25
CA THR A 76 7.87 -13.21 -5.03
C THR A 76 8.11 -13.07 -6.52
N HIS A 77 8.15 -11.85 -7.04
CA HIS A 77 8.25 -11.57 -8.47
C HIS A 77 9.19 -10.39 -8.70
N PRO A 78 10.51 -10.59 -8.53
CA PRO A 78 11.47 -9.49 -8.58
C PRO A 78 11.61 -8.82 -9.96
N HIS A 79 11.08 -9.44 -11.00
CA HIS A 79 11.09 -8.91 -12.37
C HIS A 79 9.91 -7.98 -12.67
N LEU A 80 8.93 -7.90 -11.79
CA LEU A 80 7.77 -7.01 -11.93
C LEU A 80 7.95 -5.77 -11.04
N THR A 81 7.60 -4.61 -11.56
CA THR A 81 7.75 -3.33 -10.84
C THR A 81 6.76 -2.30 -11.39
N PRO A 82 6.26 -1.35 -10.60
CA PRO A 82 6.31 -1.25 -9.14
C PRO A 82 5.15 -1.99 -8.47
N TRP A 83 5.15 -2.03 -7.14
CA TRP A 83 4.15 -2.77 -6.37
C TRP A 83 3.42 -1.88 -5.38
N LEU A 84 2.09 -1.90 -5.43
CA LEU A 84 1.25 -1.41 -4.34
C LEU A 84 1.35 -2.42 -3.20
N SER A 85 1.76 -1.97 -2.03
CA SER A 85 1.98 -2.82 -0.88
C SER A 85 1.31 -2.24 0.37
N THR A 86 0.93 -3.12 1.27
CA THR A 86 0.48 -2.77 2.64
C THR A 86 -0.60 -1.69 2.68
N VAL A 87 -1.65 -1.82 1.85
CA VAL A 87 -2.84 -0.98 2.00
C VAL A 87 -3.47 -1.33 3.34
N VAL A 88 -3.54 -0.37 4.25
CA VAL A 88 -4.10 -0.59 5.57
C VAL A 88 -5.06 0.54 5.93
N VAL A 89 -6.24 0.13 6.43
CA VAL A 89 -7.25 1.05 6.97
C VAL A 89 -7.65 0.50 8.33
N PRO A 90 -7.46 1.24 9.42
CA PRO A 90 -7.83 0.76 10.75
C PRO A 90 -9.32 0.37 10.80
N PRO A 91 -9.70 -0.63 11.60
CA PRO A 91 -11.08 -1.13 11.62
C PRO A 91 -12.14 -0.03 11.83
N ALA A 92 -11.87 0.96 12.67
CA ALA A 92 -12.80 2.06 12.95
C ALA A 92 -13.05 2.97 11.73
N CYS A 93 -12.17 2.93 10.71
CA CYS A 93 -12.23 3.81 9.54
C CYS A 93 -12.67 3.08 8.28
N ARG A 94 -12.95 1.78 8.35
CA ARG A 94 -13.34 0.97 7.18
C ARG A 94 -14.74 1.32 6.69
N GLY A 95 -15.03 0.94 5.43
CA GLY A 95 -16.33 1.17 4.81
C GLY A 95 -16.56 2.59 4.30
N GLN A 96 -15.51 3.38 4.15
CA GLN A 96 -15.59 4.79 3.72
C GLN A 96 -14.87 5.06 2.40
N GLY A 97 -14.44 4.02 1.70
CA GLY A 97 -13.74 4.17 0.42
C GLY A 97 -12.28 4.57 0.51
N ILE A 98 -11.68 4.52 1.70
CA ILE A 98 -10.29 4.96 1.91
C ILE A 98 -9.31 4.06 1.18
N ALA A 99 -9.47 2.73 1.27
CA ALA A 99 -8.58 1.78 0.59
C ALA A 99 -8.64 1.96 -0.92
N SER A 100 -9.82 2.14 -1.49
CA SER A 100 -10.00 2.38 -2.93
C SER A 100 -9.35 3.69 -3.36
N ALA A 101 -9.50 4.75 -2.57
CA ALA A 101 -8.89 6.04 -2.85
C ALA A 101 -7.36 5.96 -2.79
N LEU A 102 -6.81 5.25 -1.80
CA LEU A 102 -5.37 5.05 -1.68
C LEU A 102 -4.81 4.26 -2.86
N SER A 103 -5.49 3.17 -3.25
CA SER A 103 -5.03 2.34 -4.37
C SER A 103 -5.05 3.10 -5.69
N LEU A 104 -6.07 3.93 -5.92
CA LEU A 104 -6.13 4.79 -7.11
C LEU A 104 -5.00 5.82 -7.09
N ARG A 105 -4.77 6.46 -5.96
CA ARG A 105 -3.71 7.47 -5.85
C ARG A 105 -2.33 6.84 -6.05
N ILE A 106 -2.10 5.61 -5.57
CA ILE A 106 -0.85 4.88 -5.83
C ILE A 106 -0.66 4.67 -7.34
N ALA A 107 -1.72 4.31 -8.07
CA ALA A 107 -1.64 4.15 -9.53
C ALA A 107 -1.27 5.48 -10.21
N LEU A 108 -1.84 6.59 -9.75
CA LEU A 108 -1.51 7.93 -10.26
C LEU A 108 -0.06 8.30 -9.96
N GLU A 109 0.45 7.96 -8.77
CA GLU A 109 1.86 8.18 -8.42
C GLU A 109 2.79 7.34 -9.27
N ALA A 110 2.44 6.08 -9.54
CA ALA A 110 3.21 5.23 -10.45
C ALA A 110 3.26 5.83 -11.86
N ALA A 111 2.12 6.34 -12.34
CA ALA A 111 2.06 7.03 -13.65
C ALA A 111 2.94 8.27 -13.67
N ARG A 112 2.90 9.08 -12.61
CA ARG A 112 3.73 10.28 -12.49
C ARG A 112 5.22 9.96 -12.53
N LEU A 113 5.60 8.80 -11.98
CA LEU A 113 7.00 8.33 -11.99
C LEU A 113 7.39 7.59 -13.27
N GLY A 114 6.48 7.48 -14.24
CA GLY A 114 6.77 6.90 -15.55
C GLY A 114 6.49 5.42 -15.71
N PHE A 115 5.82 4.78 -14.75
CA PHE A 115 5.50 3.36 -14.84
C PHE A 115 4.15 3.15 -15.53
N PRO A 116 4.07 2.32 -16.60
CA PRO A 116 2.80 2.07 -17.32
C PRO A 116 1.87 1.10 -16.60
N MET A 117 2.39 0.29 -15.68
CA MET A 117 1.65 -0.74 -14.96
C MET A 117 2.00 -0.67 -13.48
N VAL A 118 1.09 -1.15 -12.63
CA VAL A 118 1.35 -1.34 -11.21
C VAL A 118 0.75 -2.67 -10.76
N TYR A 119 1.46 -3.36 -9.87
CA TYR A 119 1.12 -4.70 -9.40
C TYR A 119 0.77 -4.67 -7.91
N LEU A 120 0.02 -5.67 -7.46
CA LEU A 120 -0.20 -5.91 -6.04
C LEU A 120 -0.35 -7.40 -5.78
N PHE A 121 -0.19 -7.81 -4.52
CA PHE A 121 -0.70 -9.09 -4.06
C PHE A 121 -1.67 -8.86 -2.90
N THR A 122 -2.67 -9.73 -2.79
CA THR A 122 -3.64 -9.65 -1.71
C THR A 122 -4.04 -11.05 -1.25
N PRO A 123 -4.04 -11.31 0.07
CA PRO A 123 -4.56 -12.58 0.58
C PRO A 123 -6.09 -12.64 0.62
N HIS A 124 -6.79 -11.51 0.72
CA HIS A 124 -8.23 -11.51 1.04
C HIS A 124 -9.10 -10.56 0.21
N ASN A 125 -8.53 -9.58 -0.49
CA ASN A 125 -9.29 -8.46 -1.04
C ASN A 125 -9.32 -8.40 -2.57
N ALA A 126 -9.16 -9.54 -3.24
CA ALA A 126 -9.13 -9.57 -4.72
C ALA A 126 -10.38 -8.96 -5.35
N SER A 127 -11.57 -9.22 -4.77
CA SER A 127 -12.82 -8.67 -5.32
C SER A 127 -12.89 -7.15 -5.20
N LEU A 128 -12.36 -6.57 -4.12
CA LEU A 128 -12.28 -5.11 -3.97
C LEU A 128 -11.43 -4.51 -5.10
N TYR A 129 -10.29 -5.10 -5.37
CA TYR A 129 -9.38 -4.59 -6.40
C TYR A 129 -9.92 -4.83 -7.81
N ARG A 130 -10.60 -5.96 -8.07
CA ARG A 130 -11.26 -6.17 -9.37
C ARG A 130 -12.28 -5.07 -9.65
N ARG A 131 -13.07 -4.68 -8.65
CA ARG A 131 -14.03 -3.57 -8.81
C ARG A 131 -13.35 -2.23 -9.07
N ALA A 132 -12.10 -2.08 -8.65
CA ALA A 132 -11.30 -0.87 -8.86
C ALA A 132 -10.46 -0.92 -10.14
N GLY A 133 -10.68 -1.92 -11.01
CA GLY A 133 -10.01 -2.00 -12.31
C GLY A 133 -8.75 -2.84 -12.34
N TRP A 134 -8.46 -3.60 -11.29
CA TRP A 134 -7.32 -4.51 -11.25
C TRP A 134 -7.71 -5.88 -11.81
N GLU A 135 -6.78 -6.52 -12.52
CA GLU A 135 -6.98 -7.84 -13.11
C GLU A 135 -6.05 -8.86 -12.44
N THR A 136 -6.53 -10.10 -12.31
CA THR A 136 -5.73 -11.19 -11.76
C THR A 136 -4.65 -11.62 -12.75
N VAL A 137 -3.40 -11.67 -12.31
CA VAL A 137 -2.29 -12.23 -13.08
C VAL A 137 -2.14 -13.71 -12.78
N GLU A 138 -2.02 -14.07 -11.50
CA GLU A 138 -1.85 -15.46 -11.06
C GLU A 138 -2.06 -15.59 -9.56
N MET A 139 -2.15 -16.83 -9.09
CA MET A 139 -2.12 -17.17 -7.67
C MET A 139 -0.69 -17.52 -7.28
N ALA A 140 -0.29 -17.14 -6.06
CA ALA A 140 1.05 -17.41 -5.55
C ALA A 140 1.00 -17.67 -4.04
N GLU A 141 2.14 -17.96 -3.44
CA GLU A 141 2.26 -18.12 -1.98
C GLU A 141 3.31 -17.17 -1.44
N LEU A 142 3.01 -16.55 -0.31
CA LEU A 142 3.95 -15.71 0.44
C LEU A 142 4.09 -16.31 1.84
N ASN A 143 5.26 -16.89 2.14
CA ASN A 143 5.53 -17.58 3.42
C ASN A 143 4.41 -18.59 3.79
N GLY A 144 3.95 -19.36 2.80
CA GLY A 144 2.92 -20.37 2.98
C GLY A 144 1.49 -19.85 2.93
N ALA A 145 1.27 -18.55 2.84
CA ALA A 145 -0.06 -17.96 2.72
C ALA A 145 -0.42 -17.75 1.25
N PRO A 146 -1.61 -18.22 0.80
CA PRO A 146 -2.02 -17.99 -0.58
C PRO A 146 -2.35 -16.53 -0.82
N VAL A 147 -1.89 -15.99 -1.94
CA VAL A 147 -2.14 -14.59 -2.34
C VAL A 147 -2.53 -14.54 -3.80
N THR A 148 -3.31 -13.54 -4.18
CA THR A 148 -3.65 -13.24 -5.57
C THR A 148 -2.76 -12.11 -6.05
N ILE A 149 -2.04 -12.34 -7.15
CA ILE A 149 -1.25 -11.30 -7.82
C ILE A 149 -2.15 -10.58 -8.82
N MET A 150 -2.17 -9.28 -8.76
CA MET A 150 -3.02 -8.45 -9.63
C MET A 150 -2.23 -7.33 -10.28
N VAL A 151 -2.76 -6.82 -11.38
CA VAL A 151 -2.14 -5.74 -12.16
C VAL A 151 -3.21 -4.77 -12.65
N ARG A 152 -2.85 -3.50 -12.76
CA ARG A 152 -3.65 -2.54 -13.52
C ARG A 152 -2.75 -1.60 -14.31
N SER A 153 -3.31 -1.06 -15.42
CA SER A 153 -2.70 0.04 -16.13
C SER A 153 -2.73 1.30 -15.25
N THR A 154 -1.70 2.09 -15.32
CA THR A 154 -1.65 3.40 -14.64
C THR A 154 -2.29 4.51 -15.45
N SER A 155 -2.66 4.23 -16.70
CA SER A 155 -3.47 5.14 -17.52
C SER A 155 -4.89 5.20 -16.96
N VAL A 156 -5.39 6.39 -16.76
CA VAL A 156 -6.72 6.62 -16.16
C VAL A 156 -7.64 7.23 -17.19
#